data_f6e785b558aa9f1f91b49dfb1afb2a39
#
_entry.id   f6e785b558aa9f1f91b49dfb1afb2a39
#
_cell.length_a   1.000
_cell.length_b   1.000
_cell.length_c   1.000
_cell.angle_alpha   90.00
_cell.angle_beta   90.00
_cell.angle_gamma   90.00
#
_symmetry.space_group_name_H-M   'P 1'
#
loop_
_entity.id
_entity.type
_entity.pdbx_description
1 polymer ?
#
loop_
_entity_poly.entity_id
_entity_poly.type
_entity_poly.pdbx_seq_one_letter_code
_entity_poly.pdbx_strand_id
1 'polypeptide(L)'
;MNDTIGTVKPEDPSLFTMRLNSDGTVDMRLDCNSASGTWISEPGDDGSSGRFEFGALAATRAMCPPPNLDEHILTQARYIRGYLLRGGKLYLSLMADGGIYAWESVNR
;
A
#
# COMPACT_ATOMS: atom_id res chain seq x y z
N MET A 1 -9.63 -2.08 12.58
CA MET A 1 -8.81 -2.15 12.84
C MET A 1 -8.10 -2.22 13.69
N ASN A 2 -7.74 -2.36 13.85
CA ASN A 2 -6.99 -2.45 14.54
C ASN A 2 -6.29 -2.36 15.14
N ASP A 3 -5.99 -2.30 15.26
CA ASP A 3 -5.26 -2.53 15.80
C ASP A 3 -4.71 -2.42 16.90
N THR A 4 -4.84 -2.77 17.18
CA THR A 4 -4.55 -2.81 18.53
C THR A 4 -3.15 -3.05 18.90
N ILE A 5 -2.44 -3.67 18.10
CA ILE A 5 -1.06 -3.93 18.36
C ILE A 5 -0.24 -2.75 18.13
N GLY A 6 -0.89 -1.71 17.81
CA GLY A 6 -0.22 -0.49 17.59
C GLY A 6 -0.06 -0.18 16.15
N THR A 7 0.23 1.05 15.89
CA THR A 7 0.39 1.58 14.55
C THR A 7 1.83 1.95 14.35
N VAL A 8 2.42 1.49 13.26
CA VAL A 8 3.76 1.89 12.88
C VAL A 8 3.64 2.95 11.81
N LYS A 9 4.24 4.10 12.05
CA LYS A 9 4.23 5.20 11.09
C LYS A 9 5.65 5.53 10.68
N PRO A 10 5.88 5.86 9.40
CA PRO A 10 7.20 6.32 8.99
C PRO A 10 7.50 7.68 9.60
N GLU A 11 8.77 7.93 9.90
CA GLU A 11 9.18 9.23 10.39
C GLU A 11 8.95 10.31 9.35
N ASP A 12 9.15 9.97 8.09
CA ASP A 12 8.92 10.91 6.99
C ASP A 12 7.98 10.26 5.98
N PRO A 13 6.69 10.52 6.12
CA PRO A 13 5.71 9.91 5.20
C PRO A 13 5.93 10.27 3.74
N SER A 14 6.59 11.38 3.45
CA SER A 14 6.83 11.76 2.06
C SER A 14 7.76 10.79 1.33
N LEU A 15 8.47 9.94 2.07
CA LEU A 15 9.32 8.92 1.48
C LEU A 15 8.55 7.66 1.10
N PHE A 16 7.26 7.63 1.41
CA PHE A 16 6.42 6.46 1.13
C PHE A 16 5.24 6.92 0.31
N THR A 17 5.34 6.77 -1.01
CA THR A 17 4.29 7.19 -1.93
C THR A 17 3.88 6.03 -2.82
N MET A 18 2.65 6.11 -3.31
CA MET A 18 2.13 5.11 -4.22
C MET A 18 1.26 5.80 -5.26
N ARG A 19 1.48 5.46 -6.53
CA ARG A 19 0.65 5.98 -7.61
C ARG A 19 0.01 4.80 -8.32
N LEU A 20 -1.30 4.76 -8.31
CA LEU A 20 -2.06 3.76 -9.05
C LEU A 20 -2.49 4.39 -10.37
N ASN A 21 -1.95 3.89 -11.47
CA ASN A 21 -2.21 4.44 -12.78
C ASN A 21 -3.42 3.77 -13.41
N SER A 22 -4.16 4.51 -14.22
CA SER A 22 -5.38 3.99 -14.80
C SER A 22 -5.15 2.87 -15.79
N ASP A 23 -3.92 2.70 -16.26
CA ASP A 23 -3.60 1.60 -17.17
C ASP A 23 -3.29 0.29 -16.44
N GLY A 24 -3.46 0.26 -15.12
CA GLY A 24 -3.23 -0.95 -14.33
C GLY A 24 -1.82 -1.10 -13.81
N THR A 25 -0.99 -0.07 -13.96
CA THR A 25 0.36 -0.11 -13.40
C THR A 25 0.41 0.65 -12.08
N VAL A 26 1.42 0.35 -11.28
CA VAL A 26 1.62 1.02 -10.00
C VAL A 26 3.09 1.36 -9.84
N ASP A 27 3.34 2.54 -9.29
CA ASP A 27 4.69 2.99 -8.95
C ASP A 27 4.71 3.37 -7.49
N MET A 28 5.75 2.94 -6.79
CA MET A 28 5.90 3.23 -5.37
C MET A 28 7.27 3.77 -5.07
N ARG A 29 7.33 4.67 -4.11
CA ARG A 29 8.57 5.01 -3.44
C ARG A 29 8.46 4.51 -2.01
N LEU A 30 9.44 3.72 -1.59
CA LEU A 30 9.44 3.11 -0.27
C LEU A 30 10.79 3.40 0.38
N ASP A 31 10.86 4.56 1.04
CA ASP A 31 12.07 5.05 1.66
C ASP A 31 13.15 5.26 0.59
N CYS A 32 14.26 4.56 0.66
CA CYS A 32 15.35 4.70 -0.31
C CYS A 32 15.18 3.81 -1.53
N ASN A 33 14.10 3.03 -1.57
CA ASN A 33 13.84 2.13 -2.68
C ASN A 33 12.62 2.56 -3.47
N SER A 34 12.49 2.01 -4.68
CA SER A 34 11.29 2.20 -5.48
C SER A 34 10.83 0.84 -5.98
N ALA A 35 9.53 0.75 -6.28
CA ALA A 35 8.94 -0.46 -6.78
C ALA A 35 7.94 -0.13 -7.86
N SER A 36 7.75 -1.08 -8.78
CA SER A 36 6.75 -0.92 -9.83
C SER A 36 6.15 -2.27 -10.16
N GLY A 37 4.94 -2.25 -10.69
CA GLY A 37 4.25 -3.48 -11.05
C GLY A 37 2.85 -3.17 -11.54
N THR A 38 1.92 -4.06 -11.21
CA THR A 38 0.54 -3.92 -11.66
C THR A 38 -0.41 -4.05 -10.48
N TRP A 39 -1.65 -3.62 -10.71
CA TRP A 39 -2.70 -3.75 -9.70
C TRP A 39 -4.02 -4.02 -10.41
N ILE A 40 -4.93 -4.66 -9.69
CA ILE A 40 -6.31 -4.86 -10.13
C ILE A 40 -7.24 -4.58 -8.97
N SER A 41 -8.45 -4.18 -9.28
CA SER A 41 -9.47 -4.00 -8.27
C SER A 41 -10.83 -4.39 -8.84
N GLU A 42 -11.70 -4.87 -7.95
CA GLU A 42 -13.08 -5.17 -8.27
C GLU A 42 -13.94 -4.42 -7.27
N PRO A 43 -14.54 -3.29 -7.67
CA PRO A 43 -15.35 -2.50 -6.76
C PRO A 43 -16.59 -3.27 -6.31
N GLY A 44 -16.97 -3.05 -5.06
CA GLY A 44 -18.24 -3.55 -4.56
C GLY A 44 -19.39 -2.66 -4.99
N ASP A 45 -20.51 -2.76 -4.28
CA ASP A 45 -21.76 -2.15 -4.72
C ASP A 45 -21.66 -0.64 -4.93
N ASP A 46 -21.02 0.07 -4.01
CA ASP A 46 -20.97 1.53 -4.11
C ASP A 46 -19.60 2.05 -4.54
N GLY A 47 -18.67 1.15 -4.82
CA GLY A 47 -17.35 1.54 -5.27
C GLY A 47 -16.39 2.01 -4.19
N SER A 48 -16.88 2.19 -2.96
CA SER A 48 -16.00 2.67 -1.89
C SER A 48 -15.19 1.57 -1.24
N SER A 49 -15.51 0.34 -1.52
CA SER A 49 -14.73 -0.81 -1.04
C SER A 49 -14.83 -1.93 -2.05
N GLY A 50 -13.97 -2.91 -1.93
CA GLY A 50 -13.98 -4.04 -2.83
C GLY A 50 -12.70 -4.85 -2.73
N ARG A 51 -12.44 -5.62 -3.76
CA ARG A 51 -11.22 -6.42 -3.84
C ARG A 51 -10.11 -5.60 -4.45
N PHE A 52 -8.89 -5.86 -3.98
CA PHE A 52 -7.70 -5.19 -4.49
C PHE A 52 -6.52 -6.14 -4.35
N GLU A 53 -5.74 -6.26 -5.41
CA GLU A 53 -4.53 -7.07 -5.37
C GLU A 53 -3.45 -6.42 -6.21
N PHE A 54 -2.21 -6.55 -5.76
CA PHE A 54 -1.06 -6.22 -6.59
C PHE A 54 -0.62 -7.45 -7.37
N GLY A 55 -0.17 -7.23 -8.59
CA GLY A 55 0.59 -8.25 -9.29
C GLY A 55 2.03 -8.27 -8.78
N ALA A 56 2.91 -8.90 -9.52
CA ALA A 56 4.31 -8.95 -9.10
C ALA A 56 4.89 -7.53 -9.05
N LEU A 57 5.59 -7.24 -7.97
CA LEU A 57 6.26 -5.95 -7.80
C LEU A 57 7.75 -6.14 -7.94
N ALA A 58 8.36 -5.33 -8.80
CA ALA A 58 9.81 -5.29 -8.95
C ALA A 58 10.33 -4.09 -8.17
N ALA A 59 11.32 -4.32 -7.32
CA ALA A 59 11.80 -3.28 -6.44
C ALA A 59 13.32 -3.18 -6.49
N THR A 60 13.82 -1.96 -6.30
CA THR A 60 15.25 -1.78 -6.07
C THR A 60 15.60 -2.34 -4.69
N ARG A 61 16.89 -2.59 -4.47
CA ARG A 61 17.32 -3.28 -3.26
C ARG A 61 18.41 -2.55 -2.51
N ALA A 62 18.30 -1.23 -2.43
CA ALA A 62 19.22 -0.46 -1.61
C ALA A 62 18.93 -0.75 -0.14
N MET A 63 19.95 -0.65 0.69
CA MET A 63 19.76 -0.81 2.12
C MET A 63 19.28 0.49 2.72
N CYS A 64 18.07 0.47 3.23
CA CYS A 64 17.51 1.63 3.89
C CYS A 64 17.78 1.58 5.38
N PRO A 65 17.83 2.77 6.04
CA PRO A 65 18.00 2.77 7.48
C PRO A 65 16.85 2.09 8.19
N PRO A 66 17.08 1.51 9.36
CA PRO A 66 15.99 0.96 10.15
C PRO A 66 14.95 2.05 10.43
N PRO A 67 13.68 1.67 10.57
CA PRO A 67 13.15 0.31 10.80
C PRO A 67 12.86 -0.53 9.56
N ASN A 68 13.33 -0.17 8.40
CA ASN A 68 13.17 -1.00 7.19
C ASN A 68 11.71 -1.22 6.82
N LEU A 69 10.92 -0.17 6.87
CA LEU A 69 9.51 -0.27 6.52
C LEU A 69 9.30 -0.63 5.05
N ASP A 70 10.26 -0.30 4.19
CA ASP A 70 10.21 -0.66 2.79
C ASP A 70 10.12 -2.18 2.62
N GLU A 71 10.95 -2.92 3.32
CA GLU A 71 10.90 -4.37 3.26
C GLU A 71 9.60 -4.92 3.80
N HIS A 72 9.13 -4.34 4.89
CA HIS A 72 7.89 -4.78 5.48
C HIS A 72 6.72 -4.62 4.51
N ILE A 73 6.63 -3.46 3.87
CA ILE A 73 5.55 -3.19 2.92
C ILE A 73 5.64 -4.13 1.73
N LEU A 74 6.83 -4.31 1.17
CA LEU A 74 6.99 -5.17 0.01
C LEU A 74 6.67 -6.62 0.33
N THR A 75 7.07 -7.09 1.51
CA THR A 75 6.79 -8.46 1.91
C THR A 75 5.29 -8.67 2.09
N GLN A 76 4.59 -7.70 2.65
CA GLN A 76 3.17 -7.84 2.92
C GLN A 76 2.28 -7.55 1.73
N ALA A 77 2.80 -6.85 0.71
CA ALA A 77 1.98 -6.41 -0.41
C ALA A 77 1.28 -7.57 -1.12
N ARG A 78 1.91 -8.72 -1.20
CA ARG A 78 1.33 -9.89 -1.86
C ARG A 78 0.09 -10.43 -1.15
N TYR A 79 -0.10 -10.04 0.10
CA TYR A 79 -1.22 -10.52 0.90
C TYR A 79 -2.39 -9.55 0.94
N ILE A 80 -2.30 -8.42 0.24
CA ILE A 80 -3.39 -7.46 0.19
C ILE A 80 -4.50 -8.04 -0.67
N ARG A 81 -5.74 -7.97 -0.16
CA ARG A 81 -6.90 -8.55 -0.84
C ARG A 81 -8.08 -7.61 -0.96
N GLY A 82 -8.10 -6.52 -0.21
CA GLY A 82 -9.22 -5.62 -0.25
C GLY A 82 -8.84 -4.17 -0.12
N TYR A 83 -9.80 -3.29 -0.43
CA TYR A 83 -9.60 -1.87 -0.27
C TYR A 83 -10.84 -1.21 0.31
N LEU A 84 -10.64 -0.05 0.92
CA LEU A 84 -11.70 0.81 1.41
C LEU A 84 -11.28 2.25 1.20
N LEU A 85 -12.15 3.03 0.56
CA LEU A 85 -11.94 4.47 0.40
C LEU A 85 -12.81 5.19 1.41
N ARG A 86 -12.20 5.99 2.26
CA ARG A 86 -12.96 6.74 3.26
C ARG A 86 -12.17 7.98 3.69
N GLY A 87 -12.83 9.14 3.66
CA GLY A 87 -12.25 10.36 4.19
C GLY A 87 -10.99 10.79 3.47
N GLY A 88 -10.90 10.52 2.16
CA GLY A 88 -9.71 10.89 1.41
C GLY A 88 -8.54 9.93 1.58
N LYS A 89 -8.77 8.81 2.24
CA LYS A 89 -7.73 7.81 2.45
C LYS A 89 -8.08 6.51 1.76
N LEU A 90 -7.04 5.80 1.34
CA LEU A 90 -7.17 4.46 0.79
C LEU A 90 -6.61 3.48 1.82
N TYR A 91 -7.45 2.56 2.25
CA TYR A 91 -7.04 1.51 3.17
C TYR A 91 -6.91 0.22 2.39
N LEU A 92 -5.75 -0.41 2.47
CA LEU A 92 -5.51 -1.71 1.83
C LEU A 92 -5.41 -2.75 2.92
N SER A 93 -6.30 -3.73 2.88
CA SER A 93 -6.39 -4.74 3.93
C SER A 93 -5.73 -6.03 3.47
N LEU A 94 -5.00 -6.65 4.39
CA LEU A 94 -4.36 -7.93 4.14
C LEU A 94 -5.35 -9.06 4.42
N MET A 95 -5.09 -10.18 3.78
CA MET A 95 -5.95 -11.35 3.98
C MET A 95 -5.82 -11.84 5.42
N ALA A 96 -6.86 -12.51 5.88
CA ALA A 96 -6.88 -13.17 7.20
C ALA A 96 -6.54 -12.22 8.35
N ASP A 97 -7.02 -10.99 8.26
CA ASP A 97 -6.81 -10.00 9.31
C ASP A 97 -5.35 -9.71 9.59
N GLY A 98 -4.52 -9.81 8.57
CA GLY A 98 -3.09 -9.57 8.72
C GLY A 98 -2.71 -8.11 8.94
N GLY A 99 -3.65 -7.18 8.79
CA GLY A 99 -3.37 -5.77 9.02
C GLY A 99 -3.94 -4.89 7.93
N ILE A 100 -3.72 -3.61 8.07
CA ILE A 100 -4.24 -2.60 7.16
C ILE A 100 -3.16 -1.55 6.91
N TYR A 101 -2.99 -1.19 5.65
CA TYR A 101 -2.15 -0.05 5.26
C TYR A 101 -3.05 1.11 4.85
N ALA A 102 -2.78 2.28 5.40
CA ALA A 102 -3.55 3.48 5.09
C ALA A 102 -2.70 4.45 4.28
N TRP A 103 -3.24 4.93 3.19
CA TRP A 103 -2.58 5.88 2.30
C TRP A 103 -3.46 7.10 2.14
N GLU A 104 -2.85 8.28 2.28
CA GLU A 104 -3.58 9.52 2.09
C GLU A 104 -3.41 10.02 0.67
N SER A 105 -4.50 10.59 0.14
CA SER A 105 -4.44 11.19 -1.18
C SER A 105 -3.60 12.46 -1.13
N VAL A 106 -2.75 12.63 -2.14
CA VAL A 106 -1.96 13.85 -2.28
C VAL A 106 -2.57 14.66 -3.40
N ASN A 107 -3.06 15.83 -3.07
CA ASN A 107 -3.64 16.72 -4.07
C ASN A 107 -2.56 17.36 -4.91
N ARG A 108 -2.83 17.48 -6.18
CA ARG A 108 -1.93 18.10 -7.10
C ARG A 108 -2.59 19.22 -7.79
#